data_9c84bcfe32130fdd552b4343cead4dda
#
_entry.id   9c84bcfe32130fdd552b4343cead4dda
#
_cell.length_a   1.000
_cell.length_b   1.000
_cell.length_c   1.000
_cell.angle_alpha   90.00
_cell.angle_beta   90.00
_cell.angle_gamma   90.00
#
_symmetry.space_group_name_H-M   'P 1'
#
loop_
_entity.id
_entity.type
_entity.pdbx_description
1 polymer ?
#
loop_
_entity_poly.entity_id
_entity_poly.type
_entity_poly.pdbx_seq_one_letter_code
_entity_poly.pdbx_strand_id
1 'polypeptide(L)'
;MNFFEKELRNLFGNSSMLRDAHYCGRTCLAKLDEELRVKLQFTTTGYADHYDAIKLAVINRTDGVVDQQLFRFSDIIGQQAVRGRDPINPHIWDYNGRLEWYRPISQEQRSQIANTILDYVGMYQEETEENDFTMKL
;
A
#
# COMPACT_ATOMS: atom_id res chain seq x y z
N MET A 1 -13.81 7.94 -11.18
CA MET A 1 -12.70 7.32 -10.41
C MET A 1 -11.44 8.14 -10.63
N ASN A 2 -10.84 8.61 -9.55
CA ASN A 2 -9.64 9.42 -9.66
C ASN A 2 -8.40 8.54 -9.88
N PHE A 3 -7.27 9.19 -10.11
CA PHE A 3 -6.02 8.49 -10.42
C PHE A 3 -5.59 7.55 -9.30
N PHE A 4 -5.69 8.01 -8.05
CA PHE A 4 -5.28 7.20 -6.89
C PHE A 4 -6.14 5.98 -6.70
N GLU A 5 -7.45 6.12 -6.84
CA GLU A 5 -8.37 4.99 -6.72
C GLU A 5 -8.06 3.93 -7.77
N LYS A 6 -7.80 4.37 -8.99
CA LYS A 6 -7.47 3.51 -10.11
C LYS A 6 -6.18 2.74 -9.84
N GLU A 7 -5.17 3.45 -9.35
CA GLU A 7 -3.87 2.84 -9.07
C GLU A 7 -3.92 1.90 -7.87
N LEU A 8 -4.68 2.25 -6.84
CA LEU A 8 -4.87 1.36 -5.70
C LEU A 8 -5.56 0.06 -6.12
N ARG A 9 -6.50 0.15 -7.05
CA ARG A 9 -7.15 -1.05 -7.61
C ARG A 9 -6.16 -1.88 -8.41
N ASN A 10 -5.27 -1.22 -9.16
CA ASN A 10 -4.22 -1.94 -9.90
C ASN A 10 -3.27 -2.67 -8.96
N LEU A 11 -2.95 -2.07 -7.84
CA LEU A 11 -2.02 -2.65 -6.87
C LEU A 11 -2.67 -3.76 -6.05
N PHE A 12 -3.90 -3.56 -5.58
CA PHE A 12 -4.49 -4.40 -4.55
C PHE A 12 -5.80 -5.07 -4.92
N GLY A 13 -6.38 -4.71 -6.06
CA GLY A 13 -7.74 -5.14 -6.40
C GLY A 13 -7.91 -6.63 -6.61
N ASN A 14 -6.82 -7.35 -6.92
CA ASN A 14 -6.86 -8.80 -7.14
C ASN A 14 -6.51 -9.61 -5.90
N SER A 15 -6.23 -8.96 -4.78
CA SER A 15 -5.84 -9.66 -3.56
C SER A 15 -7.05 -10.24 -2.85
N SER A 16 -6.99 -11.54 -2.54
CA SER A 16 -8.03 -12.20 -1.76
C SER A 16 -7.95 -11.87 -0.26
N MET A 17 -6.83 -11.29 0.17
CA MET A 17 -6.68 -10.89 1.57
C MET A 17 -7.51 -9.65 1.92
N LEU A 18 -7.72 -8.77 0.95
CA LEU A 18 -8.38 -7.49 1.18
C LEU A 18 -9.85 -7.63 0.81
N ARG A 19 -10.67 -7.92 1.81
CA ARG A 19 -12.09 -8.17 1.59
C ARG A 19 -12.90 -6.88 1.75
N ASP A 20 -13.97 -6.77 0.99
CA ASP A 20 -14.89 -5.62 1.04
C ASP A 20 -14.15 -4.29 0.90
N ALA A 21 -13.21 -4.24 -0.04
CA ALA A 21 -12.37 -3.07 -0.23
C ALA A 21 -13.16 -1.88 -0.77
N HIS A 22 -12.95 -0.74 -0.14
CA HIS A 22 -13.50 0.55 -0.59
C HIS A 22 -12.36 1.46 -0.99
N TYR A 23 -12.48 2.05 -2.17
CA TYR A 23 -11.48 2.96 -2.72
C TYR A 23 -12.08 4.36 -2.78
N CYS A 24 -11.49 5.27 -2.03
CA CYS A 24 -12.00 6.64 -1.96
C CYS A 24 -10.84 7.62 -1.84
N GLY A 25 -10.73 8.55 -2.79
CA GLY A 25 -9.65 9.52 -2.79
C GLY A 25 -8.29 8.83 -2.95
N ARG A 26 -7.43 8.98 -1.95
CA ARG A 26 -6.10 8.37 -1.96
C ARG A 26 -6.03 7.12 -1.09
N THR A 27 -7.17 6.58 -0.71
CA THR A 27 -7.26 5.57 0.35
C THR A 27 -7.99 4.33 -0.12
N CYS A 28 -7.48 3.18 0.30
CA CYS A 28 -8.17 1.89 0.23
C CYS A 28 -8.40 1.43 1.66
N LEU A 29 -9.64 1.09 1.99
CA LEU A 29 -9.99 0.52 3.29
C LEU A 29 -10.60 -0.85 3.06
N ALA A 30 -10.08 -1.87 3.72
CA ALA A 30 -10.51 -3.25 3.51
C ALA A 30 -10.56 -4.01 4.82
N LYS A 31 -11.28 -5.13 4.82
CA LYS A 31 -11.32 -6.07 5.93
C LYS A 31 -10.24 -7.11 5.79
N LEU A 32 -9.55 -7.41 6.89
CA LEU A 32 -8.68 -8.59 6.99
C LEU A 32 -9.42 -9.76 7.60
N ASP A 33 -10.17 -9.50 8.68
CA ASP A 33 -11.03 -10.47 9.33
C ASP A 33 -12.13 -9.73 10.08
N GLU A 34 -12.82 -10.41 10.99
CA GLU A 34 -13.93 -9.80 11.73
C GLU A 34 -13.48 -8.67 12.65
N GLU A 35 -12.24 -8.70 13.12
CA GLU A 35 -11.71 -7.73 14.08
C GLU A 35 -10.79 -6.69 13.45
N LEU A 36 -10.13 -7.05 12.35
CA LEU A 36 -9.07 -6.22 11.77
C LEU A 36 -9.46 -5.66 10.40
N ARG A 37 -9.13 -4.40 10.23
CA ARG A 37 -9.19 -3.70 8.95
C ARG A 37 -7.82 -3.14 8.63
N VAL A 38 -7.58 -2.93 7.35
CA VAL A 38 -6.36 -2.27 6.89
C VAL A 38 -6.72 -1.04 6.07
N LYS A 39 -5.97 0.02 6.30
CA LYS A 39 -6.08 1.26 5.53
C LYS A 39 -4.77 1.46 4.80
N LEU A 40 -4.85 1.63 3.49
CA LEU A 40 -3.70 1.87 2.62
C LEU A 40 -3.91 3.22 1.95
N GLN A 41 -2.97 4.14 2.13
CA GLN A 41 -3.14 5.50 1.67
C GLN A 41 -1.87 6.02 1.02
N PHE A 42 -2.00 6.57 -0.20
CA PHE A 42 -0.89 7.31 -0.81
C PHE A 42 -0.55 8.51 0.04
N THR A 43 0.74 8.70 0.27
CA THR A 43 1.22 9.81 1.07
C THR A 43 2.52 10.37 0.51
N THR A 44 2.91 11.53 1.03
CA THR A 44 4.14 12.21 0.66
C THR A 44 5.13 12.09 1.81
N THR A 45 6.43 11.96 1.48
CA THR A 45 7.46 11.90 2.51
C THR A 45 8.43 13.08 2.46
N GLY A 46 8.32 13.92 1.44
CA GLY A 46 9.19 15.09 1.29
C GLY A 46 8.43 16.30 0.79
N TYR A 47 8.13 16.34 -0.48
CA TYR A 47 7.48 17.49 -1.07
C TYR A 47 5.98 17.28 -1.14
N ALA A 48 5.22 18.34 -0.87
CA ALA A 48 3.78 18.33 -1.11
C ALA A 48 3.52 18.00 -2.58
N ASP A 49 2.45 17.26 -2.85
CA ASP A 49 2.04 16.86 -4.19
C ASP A 49 2.94 15.83 -4.88
N HIS A 50 3.97 15.32 -4.18
CA HIS A 50 4.81 14.24 -4.68
C HIS A 50 4.56 12.99 -3.85
N TYR A 51 3.67 12.14 -4.33
CA TYR A 51 3.23 10.95 -3.61
C TYR A 51 4.18 9.79 -3.88
N ASP A 52 5.04 9.52 -2.92
CA ASP A 52 6.16 8.58 -3.06
C ASP A 52 6.08 7.39 -2.12
N ALA A 53 4.97 7.24 -1.41
CA ALA A 53 4.83 6.19 -0.43
C ALA A 53 3.37 5.80 -0.22
N ILE A 54 3.18 4.64 0.38
CA ILE A 54 1.88 4.20 0.90
C ILE A 54 2.03 4.00 2.40
N LYS A 55 1.13 4.64 3.14
CA LYS A 55 1.03 4.46 4.59
C LYS A 55 0.00 3.37 4.87
N LEU A 56 0.41 2.41 5.66
CA LEU A 56 -0.45 1.31 6.08
C LEU A 56 -0.82 1.49 7.54
N ALA A 57 -2.09 1.31 7.85
CA ALA A 57 -2.56 1.24 9.24
C ALA A 57 -3.40 -0.02 9.39
N VAL A 58 -3.11 -0.80 10.43
CA VAL A 58 -3.95 -1.92 10.82
C VAL A 58 -4.81 -1.46 11.98
N ILE A 59 -6.10 -1.62 11.84
CA ILE A 59 -7.08 -1.07 12.77
C ILE A 59 -7.88 -2.22 13.37
N ASN A 60 -7.81 -2.34 14.70
CA ASN A 60 -8.63 -3.28 15.43
C ASN A 60 -9.97 -2.61 15.73
N ARG A 61 -11.04 -3.36 15.56
CA ARG A 61 -12.40 -2.86 15.76
C ARG A 61 -12.62 -2.27 17.15
N THR A 62 -12.00 -2.85 18.15
CA THR A 62 -12.15 -2.44 19.55
C THR A 62 -11.07 -1.47 20.00
N ASP A 63 -9.81 -1.76 19.62
CA ASP A 63 -8.65 -1.08 20.18
C ASP A 63 -8.17 0.09 19.32
N GLY A 64 -8.73 0.27 18.11
CA GLY A 64 -8.28 1.30 17.20
C GLY A 64 -7.03 0.90 16.43
N VAL A 65 -6.18 1.86 16.09
CA VAL A 65 -4.97 1.60 15.31
C VAL A 65 -3.98 0.81 16.16
N VAL A 66 -3.62 -0.37 15.70
CA VAL A 66 -2.68 -1.26 16.41
C VAL A 66 -1.33 -1.37 15.73
N ASP A 67 -1.22 -0.92 14.47
CA ASP A 67 0.05 -0.93 13.74
C ASP A 67 0.00 0.13 12.65
N GLN A 68 1.16 0.74 12.39
CA GLN A 68 1.33 1.68 11.28
C GLN A 68 2.69 1.44 10.65
N GLN A 69 2.72 1.43 9.32
CA GLN A 69 3.95 1.27 8.56
C GLN A 69 3.95 2.23 7.38
N LEU A 70 5.14 2.64 6.98
CA LEU A 70 5.33 3.49 5.82
C LEU A 70 6.15 2.72 4.78
N PHE A 71 5.60 2.57 3.59
CA PHE A 71 6.26 1.88 2.49
C PHE A 71 6.62 2.90 1.41
N ARG A 72 7.89 3.27 1.37
CA ARG A 72 8.40 4.18 0.33
C ARG A 72 8.69 3.37 -0.92
N PHE A 73 8.26 3.88 -2.06
CA PHE A 73 8.44 3.17 -3.33
C PHE A 73 9.93 2.99 -3.66
N SER A 74 10.76 3.99 -3.34
CA SER A 74 12.20 3.88 -3.58
C SER A 74 12.86 2.77 -2.77
N ASP A 75 12.32 2.45 -1.60
CA ASP A 75 12.85 1.35 -0.79
C ASP A 75 12.50 -0.02 -1.38
N ILE A 76 11.39 -0.10 -2.11
CA ILE A 76 10.90 -1.36 -2.68
C ILE A 76 11.50 -1.61 -4.06
N ILE A 77 11.33 -0.65 -4.96
CA ILE A 77 11.75 -0.82 -6.35
C ILE A 77 13.16 -0.27 -6.62
N GLY A 78 13.78 0.31 -5.60
CA GLY A 78 15.12 0.83 -5.68
C GLY A 78 15.21 2.21 -6.29
N GLN A 79 16.23 2.97 -5.88
CA GLN A 79 16.45 4.32 -6.38
C GLN A 79 16.74 4.35 -7.88
N GLN A 80 17.30 3.28 -8.42
CA GLN A 80 17.58 3.19 -9.84
C GLN A 80 16.30 3.22 -10.68
N ALA A 81 15.21 2.65 -10.16
CA ALA A 81 13.94 2.61 -10.87
C ALA A 81 13.32 4.01 -11.02
N VAL A 82 13.62 4.90 -10.08
CA VAL A 82 13.14 6.28 -10.11
C VAL A 82 14.23 7.26 -10.53
N ARG A 83 15.36 6.73 -10.96
CA ARG A 83 16.53 7.51 -11.32
C ARG A 83 16.26 8.41 -12.50
N GLY A 84 16.69 9.64 -12.39
CA GLY A 84 16.62 10.62 -13.43
C GLY A 84 17.76 11.61 -13.23
N ARG A 85 17.47 12.87 -13.37
CA ARG A 85 18.45 13.94 -13.12
C ARG A 85 18.78 14.02 -11.64
N ASP A 86 17.84 13.64 -10.78
CA ASP A 86 18.01 13.69 -9.35
C ASP A 86 17.88 12.28 -8.79
N PRO A 87 19.00 11.54 -8.69
CA PRO A 87 18.97 10.14 -8.23
C PRO A 87 18.60 10.01 -6.75
N ILE A 88 18.66 11.06 -5.98
CA ILE A 88 18.30 11.01 -4.56
C ILE A 88 16.85 11.40 -4.32
N ASN A 89 16.15 11.85 -5.36
CA ASN A 89 14.74 12.18 -5.23
C ASN A 89 13.91 10.91 -5.41
N PRO A 90 13.25 10.41 -4.35
CA PRO A 90 12.46 9.19 -4.42
C PRO A 90 11.06 9.40 -5.00
N HIS A 91 10.72 10.60 -5.42
CA HIS A 91 9.36 10.90 -5.87
C HIS A 91 9.11 10.35 -7.26
N ILE A 92 8.10 9.50 -7.36
CA ILE A 92 7.71 8.90 -8.63
C ILE A 92 6.32 9.34 -9.08
N TRP A 93 5.63 10.09 -8.24
CA TRP A 93 4.33 10.67 -8.57
C TRP A 93 4.47 12.17 -8.66
N ASP A 94 3.79 12.75 -9.62
CA ASP A 94 3.74 14.19 -9.80
C ASP A 94 2.30 14.65 -9.81
N TYR A 95 2.02 15.64 -8.97
CA TYR A 95 0.71 16.28 -8.94
C TYR A 95 0.84 17.67 -9.55
N ASN A 96 0.55 17.77 -10.83
CA ASN A 96 0.54 19.05 -11.51
C ASN A 96 -0.77 19.29 -12.23
N GLY A 97 -1.86 18.82 -11.61
CA GLY A 97 -3.18 18.91 -12.18
C GLY A 97 -3.63 17.65 -12.92
N ARG A 98 -2.73 16.72 -13.16
CA ARG A 98 -3.04 15.49 -13.91
C ARG A 98 -2.95 14.23 -13.06
N LEU A 99 -2.21 14.24 -11.98
CA LEU A 99 -2.03 13.07 -11.08
C LEU A 99 -1.54 11.85 -11.85
N GLU A 100 -0.34 11.93 -12.38
CA GLU A 100 0.27 10.81 -13.09
C GLU A 100 1.63 10.49 -12.50
N TRP A 101 2.13 9.30 -12.77
CA TRP A 101 3.46 8.90 -12.32
C TRP A 101 4.50 9.84 -12.88
N TYR A 102 5.35 10.38 -12.02
CA TYR A 102 6.49 11.20 -12.41
C TYR A 102 7.40 10.42 -13.37
N ARG A 103 7.57 9.14 -13.09
CA ARG A 103 8.22 8.21 -14.00
C ARG A 103 7.28 7.03 -14.19
N PRO A 104 7.06 6.59 -15.44
CA PRO A 104 6.21 5.44 -15.67
C PRO A 104 6.71 4.22 -14.91
N ILE A 105 5.80 3.55 -14.25
CA ILE A 105 6.09 2.35 -13.47
C ILE A 105 5.59 1.16 -14.27
N SER A 106 6.46 0.13 -14.42
CA SER A 106 6.09 -1.10 -15.10
C SER A 106 5.13 -1.93 -14.25
N GLN A 107 4.47 -2.87 -14.88
CA GLN A 107 3.61 -3.81 -14.16
C GLN A 107 4.41 -4.65 -13.17
N GLU A 108 5.65 -4.99 -13.52
CA GLU A 108 6.54 -5.72 -12.62
C GLU A 108 6.84 -4.91 -11.37
N GLN A 109 7.12 -3.61 -11.52
CA GLN A 109 7.36 -2.74 -10.38
C GLN A 109 6.12 -2.56 -9.51
N ARG A 110 4.95 -2.48 -10.13
CA ARG A 110 3.68 -2.46 -9.38
C ARG A 110 3.51 -3.72 -8.57
N SER A 111 3.84 -4.86 -9.16
CA SER A 111 3.76 -6.14 -8.44
C SER A 111 4.72 -6.19 -7.26
N GLN A 112 5.92 -5.65 -7.42
CA GLN A 112 6.89 -5.58 -6.32
C GLN A 112 6.35 -4.74 -5.16
N ILE A 113 5.77 -3.59 -5.47
CA ILE A 113 5.17 -2.72 -4.44
C ILE A 113 4.01 -3.45 -3.75
N ALA A 114 3.10 -3.99 -4.54
CA ALA A 114 1.92 -4.67 -4.02
C ALA A 114 2.31 -5.87 -3.15
N ASN A 115 3.22 -6.70 -3.64
CA ASN A 115 3.64 -7.92 -2.92
C ASN A 115 4.33 -7.57 -1.61
N THR A 116 5.17 -6.56 -1.59
CA THR A 116 5.84 -6.13 -0.36
C THR A 116 4.83 -5.75 0.71
N ILE A 117 3.84 -4.96 0.32
CA ILE A 117 2.81 -4.50 1.25
C ILE A 117 1.89 -5.66 1.66
N LEU A 118 1.47 -6.48 0.71
CA LEU A 118 0.58 -7.61 0.98
C LEU A 118 1.25 -8.69 1.81
N ASP A 119 2.56 -8.90 1.63
CA ASP A 119 3.30 -9.82 2.50
C ASP A 119 3.27 -9.36 3.94
N TYR A 120 3.41 -8.07 4.16
CA TYR A 120 3.30 -7.49 5.51
C TYR A 120 1.90 -7.70 6.08
N VAL A 121 0.88 -7.40 5.30
CA VAL A 121 -0.52 -7.60 5.71
C VAL A 121 -0.80 -9.08 6.02
N GLY A 122 -0.21 -9.96 5.23
CA GLY A 122 -0.38 -11.41 5.38
C GLY A 122 0.10 -11.95 6.72
N MET A 123 1.02 -11.25 7.38
CA MET A 123 1.51 -11.66 8.68
C MET A 123 0.38 -11.71 9.73
N TYR A 124 -0.59 -10.84 9.60
CA TYR A 124 -1.75 -10.83 10.50
C TYR A 124 -2.66 -12.05 10.29
N GLN A 125 -2.80 -12.48 9.06
CA GLN A 125 -3.59 -13.65 8.74
C GLN A 125 -2.87 -14.95 9.10
N GLU A 126 -1.56 -15.01 8.90
CA GLU A 126 -0.75 -16.16 9.26
C GLU A 126 -0.80 -16.43 10.75
N GLU A 127 -0.74 -15.39 11.57
CA GLU A 127 -0.87 -15.51 13.02
C GLU A 127 -2.21 -16.16 13.40
N THR A 128 -3.29 -15.73 12.75
CA THR A 128 -4.61 -16.29 12.98
C THR A 128 -4.66 -17.75 12.59
N GLU A 129 -4.09 -18.10 11.45
CA GLU A 129 -4.03 -19.48 10.97
C GLU A 129 -3.20 -20.38 11.90
N GLU A 130 -2.06 -19.87 12.37
CA GLU A 130 -1.22 -20.59 13.32
C GLU A 130 -1.96 -20.88 14.62
N ASN A 131 -2.69 -19.91 15.13
CA ASN A 131 -3.49 -20.07 16.33
C ASN A 131 -4.55 -21.16 16.15
N ASP A 132 -5.24 -21.15 15.02
CA ASP A 132 -6.23 -22.16 14.70
C ASP A 132 -5.60 -23.55 14.62
N PHE A 133 -4.46 -23.65 13.97
CA PHE A 133 -3.73 -24.91 13.84
C PHE A 133 -3.31 -25.43 15.23
N THR A 134 -2.79 -24.56 16.07
CA THR A 134 -2.36 -24.91 17.42
C THR A 134 -3.53 -25.44 18.25
N MET A 135 -4.68 -24.86 18.10
CA MET A 135 -5.88 -25.27 18.80
C MET A 135 -6.36 -26.67 18.39
N LYS A 136 -6.06 -27.08 17.18
CA LYS A 136 -6.44 -28.39 16.65
C LYS A 136 -5.53 -29.51 17.12
N LEU A 137 -4.37 -29.18 17.58
CA LEU A 137 -3.42 -30.15 18.08
C LEU A 137 -3.70 -30.52 19.54
#